data_f4bb3f1900909cff2858cbf03f47d233
#
_entry.id   f4bb3f1900909cff2858cbf03f47d233
#
_cell.length_a   1.000
_cell.length_b   1.000
_cell.length_c   1.000
_cell.angle_alpha   90.00
_cell.angle_beta   90.00
_cell.angle_gamma   90.00
#
_symmetry.space_group_name_H-M   'P 1'
#
loop_
_entity.id
_entity.type
_entity.pdbx_description
1 polymer ?
#
loop_
_entity_poly.entity_id
_entity_poly.type
_entity_poly.pdbx_seq_one_letter_code
_entity_poly.pdbx_strand_id
1 'polypeptide(L)'
;MNPETYLPIKTDRLILRKFQAADLASYADYHTRDDVYRFLYAAPPSDDAVKTQFAALLEAPFEEDGDTLRLAVTRSDDDTLIGEVLLKIASKAALQAEVGYVFNPDFSGKGYATEAVRAMISLGFETLGYHRIFARLDALNHGSIGVVERLGLRKEAHLIENDRFGGTWGDEFIYATLKREWASSP
;
A
#
# COMPACT_ATOMS: atom_id res chain seq x y z
N MET A 1 -2.46 18.88 -5.76
CA MET A 1 -3.55 18.97 -4.75
C MET A 1 -2.98 18.39 -3.47
N ASN A 2 -3.04 19.11 -2.35
CA ASN A 2 -2.43 18.61 -1.10
C ASN A 2 -3.32 17.50 -0.49
N PRO A 3 -2.86 16.23 -0.40
CA PRO A 3 -3.65 15.13 0.16
C PRO A 3 -3.97 15.32 1.66
N GLU A 4 -3.21 16.13 2.36
CA GLU A 4 -3.38 16.37 3.80
C GLU A 4 -4.75 16.94 4.18
N THR A 5 -5.35 17.72 3.25
CA THR A 5 -6.68 18.33 3.47
C THR A 5 -7.79 17.28 3.62
N TYR A 6 -7.55 16.05 3.18
CA TYR A 6 -8.54 14.96 3.14
C TYR A 6 -8.24 13.86 4.15
N LEU A 7 -7.27 14.07 5.02
CA LEU A 7 -6.91 13.13 6.08
C LEU A 7 -7.44 13.61 7.44
N PRO A 8 -7.77 12.70 8.37
CA PRO A 8 -7.79 11.25 8.21
C PRO A 8 -9.00 10.74 7.40
N ILE A 9 -8.83 9.62 6.69
CA ILE A 9 -9.93 8.89 6.06
C ILE A 9 -10.48 7.91 7.08
N LYS A 10 -11.79 7.96 7.30
CA LYS A 10 -12.50 7.01 8.18
C LYS A 10 -13.30 6.04 7.33
N THR A 11 -13.18 4.76 7.64
CA THR A 11 -14.01 3.69 7.09
C THR A 11 -14.87 3.07 8.21
N ASP A 12 -15.53 1.96 7.96
CA ASP A 12 -16.37 1.31 8.97
C ASP A 12 -15.56 0.87 10.21
N ARG A 13 -14.32 0.39 10.00
CA ARG A 13 -13.50 -0.22 11.06
C ARG A 13 -12.10 0.37 11.18
N LEU A 14 -11.71 1.27 10.27
CA LEU A 14 -10.33 1.75 10.16
C LEU A 14 -10.27 3.28 10.09
N ILE A 15 -9.10 3.79 10.49
CA ILE A 15 -8.68 5.16 10.28
C ILE A 15 -7.37 5.12 9.48
N LEU A 16 -7.36 5.76 8.31
CA LEU A 16 -6.15 5.97 7.51
C LEU A 16 -5.66 7.39 7.76
N ARG A 17 -4.49 7.52 8.34
CA ARG A 17 -3.92 8.81 8.75
C ARG A 17 -2.43 8.90 8.44
N LYS A 18 -1.86 10.08 8.52
CA LYS A 18 -0.39 10.19 8.53
C LYS A 18 0.20 9.41 9.71
N PHE A 19 1.40 8.89 9.50
CA PHE A 19 2.18 8.34 10.59
C PHE A 19 2.54 9.43 11.61
N GLN A 20 2.63 9.03 12.86
CA GLN A 20 3.04 9.86 13.98
C GLN A 20 4.29 9.25 14.64
N ALA A 21 5.10 10.04 15.31
CA ALA A 21 6.31 9.54 15.96
C ALA A 21 6.03 8.38 16.94
N ALA A 22 4.87 8.36 17.57
CA ALA A 22 4.43 7.30 18.48
C ALA A 22 4.20 5.94 17.77
N ASP A 23 4.01 5.91 16.46
CA ASP A 23 3.77 4.68 15.69
C ASP A 23 5.04 3.84 15.48
N LEU A 24 6.24 4.39 15.76
CA LEU A 24 7.51 3.73 15.46
C LEU A 24 7.60 2.31 16.01
N ALA A 25 7.18 2.09 17.25
CA ALA A 25 7.28 0.76 17.87
C ALA A 25 6.41 -0.28 17.13
N SER A 26 5.15 0.07 16.83
CA SER A 26 4.24 -0.80 16.09
C SER A 26 4.63 -0.96 14.62
N TYR A 27 5.19 0.09 13.99
CA TYR A 27 5.75 0.02 12.65
C TYR A 27 6.93 -0.95 12.59
N ALA A 28 7.88 -0.83 13.52
CA ALA A 28 9.05 -1.70 13.59
C ALA A 28 8.66 -3.17 13.82
N ASP A 29 7.62 -3.43 14.63
CA ASP A 29 7.14 -4.77 14.96
C ASP A 29 6.87 -5.62 13.71
N TYR A 30 6.21 -5.07 12.67
CA TYR A 30 5.96 -5.83 11.46
C TYR A 30 6.99 -5.60 10.35
N HIS A 31 7.73 -4.46 10.35
CA HIS A 31 8.75 -4.20 9.33
C HIS A 31 10.08 -4.93 9.57
N THR A 32 10.30 -5.55 10.72
CA THR A 32 11.48 -6.38 10.99
C THR A 32 11.22 -7.88 10.83
N ARG A 33 10.03 -8.27 10.37
CA ARG A 33 9.61 -9.68 10.23
C ARG A 33 9.98 -10.26 8.87
N ASP A 34 10.53 -11.46 8.85
CA ASP A 34 10.84 -12.21 7.63
C ASP A 34 9.59 -12.57 6.81
N ASP A 35 8.49 -12.91 7.49
CA ASP A 35 7.23 -13.29 6.81
C ASP A 35 6.56 -12.11 6.09
N VAL A 36 6.75 -10.88 6.57
CA VAL A 36 6.30 -9.66 5.90
C VAL A 36 7.16 -9.38 4.66
N TYR A 37 8.46 -9.58 4.74
CA TYR A 37 9.40 -9.29 3.65
C TYR A 37 9.50 -10.39 2.60
N ARG A 38 8.87 -11.53 2.83
CA ARG A 38 8.92 -12.69 1.93
C ARG A 38 8.63 -12.36 0.46
N PHE A 39 7.77 -11.39 0.19
CA PHE A 39 7.32 -11.01 -1.15
C PHE A 39 7.69 -9.56 -1.53
N LEU A 40 8.62 -8.94 -0.79
CA LEU A 40 9.05 -7.56 -1.04
C LEU A 40 10.40 -7.46 -1.76
N TYR A 41 10.99 -8.60 -2.17
CA TYR A 41 12.30 -8.68 -2.82
C TYR A 41 13.41 -7.94 -2.08
N ALA A 42 13.31 -7.88 -0.75
CA ALA A 42 14.27 -7.24 0.14
C ALA A 42 14.39 -8.01 1.45
N ALA A 43 15.52 -7.90 2.12
CA ALA A 43 15.65 -8.37 3.48
C ALA A 43 14.97 -7.42 4.46
N PRO A 44 14.40 -7.90 5.58
CA PRO A 44 13.92 -7.03 6.64
C PRO A 44 15.04 -6.07 7.08
N PRO A 45 14.74 -4.79 7.33
CA PRO A 45 15.71 -3.84 7.83
C PRO A 45 16.14 -4.21 9.27
N SER A 46 17.36 -3.83 9.64
CA SER A 46 17.78 -3.86 11.03
C SER A 46 17.03 -2.83 11.87
N ASP A 47 17.09 -2.96 13.20
CA ASP A 47 16.43 -2.03 14.14
C ASP A 47 16.83 -0.56 13.91
N ASP A 48 18.08 -0.29 13.53
CA ASP A 48 18.51 1.09 13.25
C ASP A 48 18.08 1.55 11.85
N ALA A 49 18.04 0.64 10.88
CA ALA A 49 17.58 0.95 9.54
C ALA A 49 16.05 1.25 9.53
N VAL A 50 15.25 0.51 10.30
CA VAL A 50 13.80 0.76 10.39
C VAL A 50 13.50 2.12 11.01
N LYS A 51 14.27 2.57 12.03
CA LYS A 51 14.15 3.91 12.61
C LYS A 51 14.45 5.00 11.59
N THR A 52 15.53 4.82 10.81
CA THR A 52 15.91 5.77 9.75
C THR A 52 14.85 5.84 8.65
N GLN A 53 14.32 4.69 8.21
CA GLN A 53 13.24 4.63 7.22
C GLN A 53 11.96 5.30 7.74
N PHE A 54 11.61 5.05 9.00
CA PHE A 54 10.44 5.65 9.62
C PHE A 54 10.56 7.18 9.74
N ALA A 55 11.73 7.69 10.15
CA ALA A 55 11.98 9.14 10.21
C ALA A 55 11.84 9.78 8.82
N ALA A 56 12.40 9.15 7.78
CA ALA A 56 12.26 9.64 6.40
C ALA A 56 10.81 9.62 5.91
N LEU A 57 10.01 8.64 6.34
CA LEU A 57 8.59 8.52 5.99
C LEU A 57 7.76 9.70 6.53
N LEU A 58 8.08 10.19 7.73
CA LEU A 58 7.33 11.31 8.36
C LEU A 58 7.46 12.62 7.55
N GLU A 59 8.58 12.80 6.85
CA GLU A 59 8.93 14.03 6.10
C GLU A 59 8.80 13.84 4.57
N ALA A 60 8.34 12.68 4.11
CA ALA A 60 8.33 12.34 2.69
C ALA A 60 7.40 13.28 1.90
N PRO A 61 7.88 13.88 0.78
CA PRO A 61 7.03 14.67 -0.10
C PRO A 61 6.08 13.79 -0.90
N PHE A 62 5.05 14.43 -1.49
CA PHE A 62 4.15 13.77 -2.44
C PHE A 62 3.81 14.76 -3.58
N GLU A 63 4.78 15.02 -4.47
CA GLU A 63 4.67 16.03 -5.50
C GLU A 63 5.14 15.57 -6.88
N GLU A 64 6.19 14.73 -6.95
CA GLU A 64 6.84 14.34 -8.19
C GLU A 64 6.72 12.84 -8.49
N ASP A 65 6.99 12.45 -9.75
CA ASP A 65 7.03 11.04 -10.16
C ASP A 65 8.03 10.28 -9.26
N GLY A 66 7.55 9.19 -8.67
CA GLY A 66 8.30 8.39 -7.70
C GLY A 66 7.96 8.68 -6.24
N ASP A 67 7.41 9.85 -5.90
CA ASP A 67 6.99 10.17 -4.55
C ASP A 67 5.85 9.27 -4.08
N THR A 68 5.79 9.05 -2.78
CA THR A 68 4.84 8.10 -2.19
C THR A 68 4.07 8.72 -1.02
N LEU A 69 2.75 8.83 -1.16
CA LEU A 69 1.86 9.07 -0.03
C LEU A 69 1.64 7.76 0.72
N ARG A 70 2.13 7.70 1.95
CA ARG A 70 2.03 6.52 2.81
C ARG A 70 1.19 6.84 4.04
N LEU A 71 0.15 6.04 4.29
CA LEU A 71 -0.77 6.22 5.40
C LEU A 71 -0.71 5.04 6.36
N ALA A 72 -0.65 5.34 7.64
CA ALA A 72 -0.89 4.39 8.72
C ALA A 72 -2.34 3.92 8.67
N VAL A 73 -2.55 2.63 8.83
CA VAL A 73 -3.88 2.03 8.97
C VAL A 73 -4.06 1.60 10.40
N THR A 74 -4.95 2.28 11.13
CA THR A 74 -5.28 1.95 12.51
C THR A 74 -6.71 1.47 12.65
N ARG A 75 -6.98 0.70 13.69
CA ARG A 75 -8.34 0.29 14.04
C ARG A 75 -9.09 1.48 14.66
N SER A 76 -10.35 1.63 14.31
CA SER A 76 -11.17 2.75 14.79
C SER A 76 -11.59 2.65 16.27
N ASP A 77 -11.53 1.46 16.86
CA ASP A 77 -11.96 1.17 18.22
C ASP A 77 -10.88 1.43 19.29
N ASP A 78 -9.60 1.26 18.95
CA ASP A 78 -8.49 1.35 19.91
C ASP A 78 -7.23 2.05 19.38
N ASP A 79 -7.29 2.59 18.15
CA ASP A 79 -6.17 3.21 17.40
C ASP A 79 -4.93 2.29 17.23
N THR A 80 -5.09 0.97 17.36
CA THR A 80 -4.00 0.02 17.13
C THR A 80 -3.53 0.09 15.68
N LEU A 81 -2.25 0.37 15.44
CA LEU A 81 -1.63 0.32 14.11
C LEU A 81 -1.53 -1.13 13.65
N ILE A 82 -2.16 -1.44 12.51
CA ILE A 82 -2.23 -2.80 11.96
C ILE A 82 -1.54 -2.95 10.61
N GLY A 83 -1.07 -1.86 10.03
CA GLY A 83 -0.41 -1.87 8.73
C GLY A 83 -0.39 -0.50 8.09
N GLU A 84 -0.12 -0.49 6.80
CA GLU A 84 -0.06 0.71 5.98
C GLU A 84 -0.59 0.49 4.58
N VAL A 85 -1.04 1.58 3.96
CA VAL A 85 -1.35 1.65 2.52
C VAL A 85 -0.63 2.82 1.90
N LEU A 86 -0.31 2.71 0.63
CA LEU A 86 0.39 3.76 -0.09
C LEU A 86 -0.14 3.97 -1.51
N LEU A 87 0.02 5.21 -2.01
CA LEU A 87 -0.02 5.55 -3.43
C LEU A 87 1.32 6.15 -3.82
N LYS A 88 1.98 5.55 -4.81
CA LYS A 88 3.18 6.08 -5.44
C LYS A 88 2.79 6.75 -6.76
N ILE A 89 3.25 7.96 -6.99
CA ILE A 89 3.07 8.65 -8.27
C ILE A 89 3.88 7.89 -9.32
N ALA A 90 3.21 7.18 -10.21
CA ALA A 90 3.88 6.45 -11.28
C ALA A 90 4.12 7.33 -12.51
N SER A 91 3.17 8.22 -12.81
CA SER A 91 3.30 9.24 -13.84
C SER A 91 2.27 10.36 -13.63
N LYS A 92 2.72 11.55 -13.35
CA LYS A 92 1.87 12.75 -13.28
C LYS A 92 1.27 13.06 -14.65
N ALA A 93 2.07 12.96 -15.71
CA ALA A 93 1.64 13.26 -17.07
C ALA A 93 0.52 12.32 -17.56
N ALA A 94 0.57 11.04 -17.16
CA ALA A 94 -0.43 10.05 -17.53
C ALA A 94 -1.51 9.85 -16.45
N LEU A 95 -1.47 10.61 -15.34
CA LEU A 95 -2.38 10.49 -14.18
C LEU A 95 -2.44 9.04 -13.67
N GLN A 96 -1.27 8.42 -13.47
CA GLN A 96 -1.15 7.05 -13.00
C GLN A 96 -0.50 6.99 -11.62
N ALA A 97 -1.03 6.11 -10.77
CA ALA A 97 -0.44 5.79 -9.48
C ALA A 97 -0.35 4.27 -9.26
N GLU A 98 0.64 3.85 -8.50
CA GLU A 98 0.78 2.48 -8.00
C GLU A 98 0.25 2.42 -6.57
N VAL A 99 -0.68 1.52 -6.28
CA VAL A 99 -1.13 1.24 -4.92
C VAL A 99 -0.34 0.08 -4.34
N GLY A 100 0.14 0.25 -3.11
CA GLY A 100 0.82 -0.77 -2.33
C GLY A 100 0.31 -0.82 -0.90
N TYR A 101 0.61 -1.88 -0.19
CA TYR A 101 0.20 -2.08 1.20
C TYR A 101 1.06 -3.13 1.88
N VAL A 102 1.26 -2.94 3.19
CA VAL A 102 1.91 -3.90 4.08
C VAL A 102 1.08 -3.98 5.35
N PHE A 103 0.74 -5.18 5.78
CA PHE A 103 -0.03 -5.40 7.00
C PHE A 103 0.70 -6.34 7.96
N ASN A 104 0.56 -6.07 9.25
CA ASN A 104 1.01 -6.98 10.29
C ASN A 104 0.20 -8.30 10.19
N PRO A 105 0.85 -9.45 9.98
CA PRO A 105 0.18 -10.74 9.80
C PRO A 105 -0.75 -11.15 10.95
N ASP A 106 -0.51 -10.63 12.17
CA ASP A 106 -1.33 -10.93 13.34
C ASP A 106 -2.78 -10.42 13.21
N PHE A 107 -3.02 -9.50 12.27
CA PHE A 107 -4.35 -8.97 11.93
C PHE A 107 -4.91 -9.53 10.62
N SER A 108 -4.28 -10.55 10.05
CA SER A 108 -4.71 -11.15 8.78
C SER A 108 -6.09 -11.83 8.86
N GLY A 109 -6.69 -12.11 7.68
CA GLY A 109 -7.95 -12.86 7.58
C GLY A 109 -9.24 -12.10 7.95
N LYS A 110 -9.14 -10.83 8.36
CA LYS A 110 -10.27 -10.01 8.83
C LYS A 110 -10.81 -9.01 7.80
N GLY A 111 -10.21 -8.98 6.59
CA GLY A 111 -10.62 -8.09 5.51
C GLY A 111 -10.11 -6.64 5.63
N TYR A 112 -9.27 -6.32 6.61
CA TYR A 112 -8.74 -4.97 6.83
C TYR A 112 -7.95 -4.45 5.63
N ALA A 113 -7.09 -5.27 5.02
CA ALA A 113 -6.33 -4.88 3.84
C ALA A 113 -7.25 -4.48 2.68
N THR A 114 -8.31 -5.25 2.41
CA THR A 114 -9.28 -4.94 1.35
C THR A 114 -9.99 -3.61 1.62
N GLU A 115 -10.40 -3.35 2.87
CA GLU A 115 -11.07 -2.12 3.28
C GLU A 115 -10.15 -0.90 3.15
N ALA A 116 -8.92 -0.99 3.63
CA ALA A 116 -7.94 0.09 3.57
C ALA A 116 -7.50 0.40 2.13
N VAL A 117 -7.24 -0.63 1.31
CA VAL A 117 -6.85 -0.46 -0.09
C VAL A 117 -7.99 0.15 -0.91
N ARG A 118 -9.25 -0.25 -0.65
CA ARG A 118 -10.44 0.39 -1.25
C ARG A 118 -10.45 1.89 -0.96
N ALA A 119 -10.29 2.28 0.29
CA ALA A 119 -10.27 3.68 0.70
C ALA A 119 -9.14 4.47 0.03
N MET A 120 -7.95 3.87 -0.10
CA MET A 120 -6.80 4.48 -0.75
C MET A 120 -7.00 4.66 -2.26
N ILE A 121 -7.58 3.68 -2.94
CA ILE A 121 -7.92 3.77 -4.37
C ILE A 121 -8.99 4.85 -4.58
N SER A 122 -10.03 4.91 -3.74
CA SER A 122 -11.05 5.97 -3.80
C SER A 122 -10.44 7.36 -3.60
N LEU A 123 -9.56 7.55 -2.63
CA LEU A 123 -8.80 8.81 -2.48
C LEU A 123 -8.06 9.16 -3.77
N GLY A 124 -7.39 8.20 -4.39
CA GLY A 124 -6.65 8.38 -5.62
C GLY A 124 -7.51 8.85 -6.78
N PHE A 125 -8.68 8.26 -6.98
CA PHE A 125 -9.58 8.60 -8.09
C PHE A 125 -10.43 9.83 -7.84
N GLU A 126 -11.02 9.95 -6.66
CA GLU A 126 -12.03 10.97 -6.37
C GLU A 126 -11.40 12.29 -5.98
N THR A 127 -10.30 12.23 -5.23
CA THR A 127 -9.65 13.42 -4.66
C THR A 127 -8.40 13.83 -5.43
N LEU A 128 -7.47 12.87 -5.65
CA LEU A 128 -6.20 13.16 -6.30
C LEU A 128 -6.29 13.19 -7.83
N GLY A 129 -7.40 12.71 -8.39
CA GLY A 129 -7.71 12.84 -9.81
C GLY A 129 -6.96 11.88 -10.74
N TYR A 130 -6.40 10.80 -10.22
CA TYR A 130 -5.76 9.79 -11.07
C TYR A 130 -6.76 9.20 -12.07
N HIS A 131 -6.25 8.81 -13.23
CA HIS A 131 -7.00 8.14 -14.28
C HIS A 131 -6.91 6.62 -14.15
N ARG A 132 -5.73 6.14 -13.74
CA ARG A 132 -5.43 4.71 -13.60
C ARG A 132 -4.66 4.44 -12.31
N ILE A 133 -5.09 3.40 -11.58
CA ILE A 133 -4.35 2.90 -10.42
C ILE A 133 -4.04 1.43 -10.66
N PHE A 134 -2.79 1.02 -10.40
CA PHE A 134 -2.35 -0.35 -10.56
C PHE A 134 -1.58 -0.82 -9.32
N ALA A 135 -1.47 -2.13 -9.17
CA ALA A 135 -0.65 -2.80 -8.17
C ALA A 135 0.30 -3.77 -8.86
N ARG A 136 1.54 -3.86 -8.37
CA ARG A 136 2.51 -4.90 -8.73
C ARG A 136 2.63 -5.87 -7.55
N LEU A 137 2.49 -7.14 -7.83
CA LEU A 137 2.42 -8.18 -6.80
C LEU A 137 3.26 -9.37 -7.22
N ASP A 138 4.02 -9.92 -6.28
CA ASP A 138 4.65 -11.23 -6.48
C ASP A 138 3.58 -12.28 -6.80
N ALA A 139 3.81 -13.11 -7.81
CA ALA A 139 2.85 -14.10 -8.30
C ALA A 139 2.53 -15.20 -7.26
N LEU A 140 3.36 -15.36 -6.24
CA LEU A 140 3.16 -16.29 -5.13
C LEU A 140 2.46 -15.64 -3.92
N ASN A 141 2.28 -14.32 -3.93
CA ASN A 141 1.60 -13.60 -2.85
C ASN A 141 0.07 -13.69 -2.98
N HIS A 142 -0.48 -14.88 -2.75
CA HIS A 142 -1.93 -15.13 -2.85
C HIS A 142 -2.76 -14.23 -1.92
N GLY A 143 -2.19 -13.80 -0.79
CA GLY A 143 -2.86 -12.85 0.12
C GLY A 143 -3.13 -11.52 -0.55
N SER A 144 -2.10 -10.91 -1.15
CA SER A 144 -2.20 -9.64 -1.85
C SER A 144 -3.02 -9.76 -3.15
N ILE A 145 -2.85 -10.85 -3.90
CA ILE A 145 -3.67 -11.14 -5.10
C ILE A 145 -5.16 -11.15 -4.73
N GLY A 146 -5.53 -11.86 -3.66
CA GLY A 146 -6.92 -11.91 -3.21
C GLY A 146 -7.49 -10.55 -2.79
N VAL A 147 -6.66 -9.59 -2.34
CA VAL A 147 -7.12 -8.22 -2.05
C VAL A 147 -7.53 -7.51 -3.33
N VAL A 148 -6.65 -7.46 -4.33
CA VAL A 148 -6.93 -6.72 -5.59
C VAL A 148 -8.04 -7.36 -6.41
N GLU A 149 -8.17 -8.69 -6.38
CA GLU A 149 -9.26 -9.40 -7.05
C GLU A 149 -10.63 -9.12 -6.41
N ARG A 150 -10.72 -9.11 -5.07
CA ARG A 150 -11.95 -8.71 -4.36
C ARG A 150 -12.34 -7.25 -4.61
N LEU A 151 -11.38 -6.41 -4.93
CA LEU A 151 -11.61 -5.02 -5.31
C LEU A 151 -11.97 -4.83 -6.79
N GLY A 152 -11.98 -5.92 -7.57
CA GLY A 152 -12.35 -5.88 -8.98
C GLY A 152 -11.24 -5.36 -9.91
N LEU A 153 -9.99 -5.31 -9.46
CA LEU A 153 -8.88 -4.99 -10.35
C LEU A 153 -8.67 -6.16 -11.32
N ARG A 154 -8.46 -5.84 -12.61
CA ARG A 154 -8.18 -6.88 -13.63
C ARG A 154 -6.68 -7.12 -13.73
N LYS A 155 -6.30 -8.39 -13.93
CA LYS A 155 -4.92 -8.74 -14.26
C LYS A 155 -4.61 -8.29 -15.69
N GLU A 156 -3.59 -7.44 -15.84
CA GLU A 156 -3.15 -6.92 -17.14
C GLU A 156 -1.87 -7.56 -17.64
N ALA A 157 -1.00 -8.04 -16.74
CA ALA A 157 0.25 -8.68 -17.13
C ALA A 157 0.68 -9.77 -16.14
N HIS A 158 1.47 -10.72 -16.67
CA HIS A 158 2.31 -11.65 -15.94
C HIS A 158 3.73 -11.47 -16.46
N LEU A 159 4.61 -10.93 -15.63
CA LEU A 159 6.00 -10.67 -15.94
C LEU A 159 6.83 -11.84 -15.41
N ILE A 160 7.41 -12.62 -16.31
CA ILE A 160 8.16 -13.83 -15.98
C ILE A 160 9.58 -13.43 -15.58
N GLU A 161 10.05 -13.95 -14.43
CA GLU A 161 11.39 -13.69 -13.90
C GLU A 161 11.77 -12.20 -13.87
N ASN A 162 10.79 -11.35 -13.51
CA ASN A 162 10.89 -9.89 -13.58
C ASN A 162 11.68 -9.28 -12.42
N ASP A 163 11.77 -9.97 -11.30
CA ASP A 163 12.53 -9.51 -10.14
C ASP A 163 13.42 -10.61 -9.58
N ARG A 164 14.43 -10.23 -8.78
CA ARG A 164 15.40 -11.17 -8.23
C ARG A 164 15.81 -10.81 -6.81
N PHE A 165 15.65 -11.76 -5.88
CA PHE A 165 16.09 -11.61 -4.50
C PHE A 165 16.73 -12.90 -3.98
N GLY A 166 17.85 -12.78 -3.24
CA GLY A 166 18.53 -13.93 -2.65
C GLY A 166 19.01 -14.98 -3.67
N GLY A 167 19.25 -14.58 -4.92
CA GLY A 167 19.63 -15.49 -6.01
C GLY A 167 18.46 -16.18 -6.72
N THR A 168 17.23 -16.00 -6.25
CA THR A 168 16.01 -16.57 -6.84
C THR A 168 15.28 -15.54 -7.69
N TRP A 169 14.85 -15.95 -8.88
CA TRP A 169 13.99 -15.15 -9.75
C TRP A 169 12.53 -15.29 -9.33
N GLY A 170 11.78 -14.22 -9.42
CA GLY A 170 10.35 -14.16 -9.11
C GLY A 170 9.54 -13.57 -10.26
N ASP A 171 8.31 -14.04 -10.37
CA ASP A 171 7.33 -13.51 -11.32
C ASP A 171 6.48 -12.43 -10.65
N GLU A 172 6.07 -11.43 -11.43
CA GLU A 172 5.16 -10.39 -10.96
C GLU A 172 3.87 -10.36 -11.77
N PHE A 173 2.76 -10.09 -11.09
CA PHE A 173 1.48 -9.74 -11.71
C PHE A 173 1.25 -8.24 -11.64
N ILE A 174 0.72 -7.69 -12.74
CA ILE A 174 0.17 -6.34 -12.76
C ILE A 174 -1.35 -6.44 -12.74
N TYR A 175 -1.96 -5.85 -11.71
CA TYR A 175 -3.40 -5.65 -11.62
C TYR A 175 -3.71 -4.17 -11.71
N ALA A 176 -4.80 -3.78 -12.42
CA ALA A 176 -5.14 -2.38 -12.58
C ALA A 176 -6.65 -2.15 -12.66
N THR A 177 -7.05 -0.90 -12.37
CA THR A 177 -8.40 -0.39 -12.61
C THR A 177 -8.33 1.05 -13.08
N LEU A 178 -9.37 1.48 -13.81
CA LEU A 178 -9.53 2.84 -14.29
C LEU A 178 -10.60 3.57 -13.46
N LYS A 179 -10.51 4.89 -13.38
CA LYS A 179 -11.48 5.71 -12.65
C LYS A 179 -12.93 5.40 -13.04
N ARG A 180 -13.21 5.23 -14.34
CA ARG A 180 -14.55 4.90 -14.84
C ARG A 180 -15.06 3.52 -14.41
N GLU A 181 -14.14 2.57 -14.24
CA GLU A 181 -14.47 1.19 -13.81
C GLU A 181 -14.73 1.17 -12.31
N TRP A 182 -13.94 1.92 -11.53
CA TRP A 182 -14.10 2.06 -10.09
C TRP A 182 -15.44 2.68 -9.70
N ALA A 183 -15.86 3.73 -10.40
CA ALA A 183 -17.13 4.40 -10.17
C ALA A 183 -18.35 3.52 -10.47
N SER A 184 -18.18 2.44 -11.23
CA SER A 184 -19.24 1.49 -11.60
C SER A 184 -19.25 0.23 -10.74
N SER A 185 -18.29 0.10 -9.80
CA SER A 185 -18.22 -1.05 -8.88
C SER A 185 -19.19 -0.86 -7.72
N PRO A 186 -19.93 -1.92 -7.32
CA PRO A 186 -20.92 -1.86 -6.23
C PRO A 186 -20.27 -1.65 -4.87
#